data_15ea4a0b61e612b37e7fe2a4b6c3d071
#
_entry.id   15ea4a0b61e612b37e7fe2a4b6c3d071
#
_cell.length_a   1.000
_cell.length_b   1.000
_cell.length_c   1.000
_cell.angle_alpha   90.00
_cell.angle_beta   90.00
_cell.angle_gamma   90.00
#
_symmetry.space_group_name_H-M   'P 1'
#
loop_
_entity.id
_entity.type
_entity.pdbx_description
1 polymer ?
#
loop_
_entity_poly.entity_id
_entity_poly.type
_entity_poly.pdbx_seq_one_letter_code
_entity_poly.pdbx_strand_id
1 'polypeptide(L)'
;MQQLRKDQKASWEEMMLDTTLNARIQAFLDKFEAALVAGDLDAAVAMFAPECYWRDLVAFTWNIKTMEGRDQIREMLNSCLAQAKPRNWKIADAESATEADGVIECWITFETEVARGYGLVRLQNGQIWTLLTTMVELKGHEEKAGFTRPLGARHGVNPGAKTWKELRDEETEQLGLKTQPYVLIIGGGQGGIALGARLRQLGVPTIIVEKNARPGDSWRNRYKSLCLHDPVWYDHLPYIDFPKNWPVFSPKDKIGDWLEMYTKVMELNYWTGTTAKHADWDDAKKEWTVVVERDGKEITLKPKQLVFATGMSAKPNMPQFKGMDTFKGEQHHSSRHPGPDRYKGKKVVVIGSNNSAHDICAALYEAGVDVTMVQRSTTHIVRSDSLMASIADLYSERAVRGGMTTAKADLIFASLPYKILHQLQKPVYDKIRQDDADFYAGLTRAGFRLDFGDDDSGLFMKYLRRGSGYYIDVGASQLIIDGKVKLVAGQVEEITPNGVRLYDGKELPADVIVYATGYSSMNGFVADLISRDMADKVGKVWGLGSNTTKDPGPWEGEQRNMWKPTQQEGLWFHGGNLHQSRHYSQFLSLQLKARYEGVPTPVYGLQPVHHKA
;
A
#
# COMPACT_ATOMS: atom_id res chain seq x y z
N MET A 1 -43.35 19.67 23.93
CA MET A 1 -42.79 19.49 25.29
C MET A 1 -42.60 18.03 25.69
N GLN A 2 -43.56 17.13 25.47
CA GLN A 2 -43.36 15.70 25.78
C GLN A 2 -42.33 15.01 24.88
N GLN A 3 -42.23 15.36 23.58
CA GLN A 3 -41.21 14.82 22.66
C GLN A 3 -39.82 15.31 23.04
N LEU A 4 -39.64 16.59 23.31
CA LEU A 4 -38.35 17.18 23.79
C LEU A 4 -37.86 16.54 25.10
N ARG A 5 -38.79 16.16 26.01
CA ARG A 5 -38.42 15.46 27.26
C ARG A 5 -38.03 13.99 27.03
N LYS A 6 -38.62 13.31 26.00
CA LYS A 6 -38.25 11.97 25.61
C LYS A 6 -36.85 11.95 24.95
N ASP A 7 -36.61 12.91 24.05
CA ASP A 7 -35.32 13.02 23.35
C ASP A 7 -34.19 13.42 24.33
N GLN A 8 -34.47 14.30 25.29
CA GLN A 8 -33.53 14.61 26.37
C GLN A 8 -33.27 13.42 27.31
N LYS A 9 -34.29 12.62 27.63
CA LYS A 9 -34.12 11.45 28.50
C LYS A 9 -33.34 10.34 27.81
N ALA A 10 -33.57 10.07 26.52
CA ALA A 10 -32.79 9.14 25.71
C ALA A 10 -31.31 9.57 25.63
N SER A 11 -31.08 10.86 25.39
CA SER A 11 -29.71 11.44 25.37
C SER A 11 -28.98 11.32 26.74
N TRP A 12 -29.69 11.45 27.86
CA TRP A 12 -29.11 11.24 29.19
C TRP A 12 -28.84 9.78 29.52
N GLU A 13 -29.70 8.86 29.08
CA GLU A 13 -29.52 7.42 29.26
C GLU A 13 -28.36 6.91 28.41
N GLU A 14 -28.22 7.38 27.16
CA GLU A 14 -27.07 7.08 26.29
C GLU A 14 -25.77 7.64 26.90
N MET A 15 -25.75 8.88 27.38
CA MET A 15 -24.57 9.49 28.02
C MET A 15 -24.17 8.77 29.31
N MET A 16 -25.13 8.28 30.12
CA MET A 16 -24.84 7.50 31.33
C MET A 16 -24.34 6.09 31.03
N LEU A 17 -24.88 5.44 29.97
CA LEU A 17 -24.37 4.15 29.49
C LEU A 17 -22.96 4.26 28.95
N ASP A 18 -22.67 5.31 28.17
CA ASP A 18 -21.35 5.62 27.60
C ASP A 18 -20.31 5.86 28.73
N THR A 19 -20.69 6.62 29.77
CA THR A 19 -19.81 6.85 30.92
C THR A 19 -19.51 5.55 31.68
N THR A 20 -20.49 4.66 31.80
CA THR A 20 -20.29 3.37 32.48
C THR A 20 -19.45 2.42 31.64
N LEU A 21 -19.62 2.41 30.32
CA LEU A 21 -18.81 1.58 29.40
C LEU A 21 -17.37 2.07 29.38
N ASN A 22 -17.13 3.38 29.25
CA ASN A 22 -15.81 3.97 29.30
C ASN A 22 -15.09 3.66 30.62
N ALA A 23 -15.76 3.75 31.76
CA ALA A 23 -15.18 3.41 33.06
C ALA A 23 -14.76 1.92 33.14
N ARG A 24 -15.58 1.02 32.60
CA ARG A 24 -15.26 -0.42 32.53
C ARG A 24 -14.04 -0.67 31.65
N ILE A 25 -13.95 -0.01 30.49
CA ILE A 25 -12.82 -0.18 29.57
C ILE A 25 -11.56 0.42 30.15
N GLN A 26 -11.63 1.59 30.81
CA GLN A 26 -10.46 2.15 31.46
C GLN A 26 -9.94 1.24 32.57
N ALA A 27 -10.81 0.70 33.41
CA ALA A 27 -10.41 -0.27 34.45
C ALA A 27 -9.80 -1.55 33.86
N PHE A 28 -10.25 -1.98 32.67
CA PHE A 28 -9.64 -3.09 31.93
C PHE A 28 -8.24 -2.72 31.45
N LEU A 29 -8.07 -1.54 30.87
CA LEU A 29 -6.75 -1.04 30.41
C LEU A 29 -5.78 -0.87 31.58
N ASP A 30 -6.23 -0.34 32.73
CA ASP A 30 -5.41 -0.19 33.94
C ASP A 30 -4.91 -1.56 34.45
N LYS A 31 -5.77 -2.58 34.40
CA LYS A 31 -5.39 -3.96 34.76
C LYS A 31 -4.38 -4.53 33.74
N PHE A 32 -4.57 -4.28 32.46
CA PHE A 32 -3.66 -4.73 31.41
C PHE A 32 -2.29 -4.05 31.57
N GLU A 33 -2.27 -2.74 31.78
CA GLU A 33 -1.03 -2.01 32.07
C GLU A 33 -0.31 -2.56 33.30
N ALA A 34 -1.03 -2.80 34.39
CA ALA A 34 -0.44 -3.34 35.61
C ALA A 34 0.26 -4.68 35.38
N ALA A 35 -0.36 -5.58 34.60
CA ALA A 35 0.26 -6.84 34.24
C ALA A 35 1.52 -6.66 33.36
N LEU A 36 1.48 -5.76 32.38
CA LEU A 36 2.62 -5.45 31.52
C LEU A 36 3.77 -4.82 32.30
N VAL A 37 3.50 -3.87 33.18
CA VAL A 37 4.50 -3.18 34.01
C VAL A 37 5.14 -4.15 35.02
N ALA A 38 4.35 -5.05 35.58
CA ALA A 38 4.85 -6.09 36.48
C ALA A 38 5.65 -7.20 35.77
N GLY A 39 5.57 -7.28 34.46
CA GLY A 39 6.13 -8.40 33.68
C GLY A 39 5.38 -9.72 33.90
N ASP A 40 4.14 -9.65 34.39
CA ASP A 40 3.29 -10.82 34.61
C ASP A 40 2.64 -11.25 33.28
N LEU A 41 3.40 -12.06 32.52
CA LEU A 41 2.96 -12.54 31.22
C LEU A 41 1.73 -13.43 31.31
N ASP A 42 1.54 -14.17 32.41
CA ASP A 42 0.37 -15.03 32.60
C ASP A 42 -0.89 -14.18 32.75
N ALA A 43 -0.84 -13.16 33.59
CA ALA A 43 -1.94 -12.22 33.77
C ALA A 43 -2.25 -11.44 32.48
N ALA A 44 -1.22 -10.94 31.80
CA ALA A 44 -1.41 -10.19 30.55
C ALA A 44 -2.04 -11.05 29.45
N VAL A 45 -1.51 -12.27 29.22
CA VAL A 45 -2.01 -13.18 28.17
C VAL A 45 -3.40 -13.74 28.48
N ALA A 46 -3.74 -13.93 29.77
CA ALA A 46 -5.08 -14.37 30.18
C ALA A 46 -6.18 -13.36 29.83
N MET A 47 -5.83 -12.08 29.61
CA MET A 47 -6.77 -11.04 29.19
C MET A 47 -7.17 -11.15 27.69
N PHE A 48 -6.48 -11.96 26.91
CA PHE A 48 -6.81 -12.24 25.52
C PHE A 48 -7.77 -13.43 25.40
N ALA A 49 -8.64 -13.38 24.40
CA ALA A 49 -9.52 -14.51 24.05
C ALA A 49 -8.70 -15.74 23.60
N PRO A 50 -9.26 -16.96 23.59
CA PRO A 50 -8.56 -18.14 23.06
C PRO A 50 -8.16 -17.96 21.58
N GLU A 51 -9.06 -17.43 20.75
CA GLU A 51 -8.77 -16.95 19.41
C GLU A 51 -8.57 -15.43 19.49
N CYS A 52 -7.36 -14.97 19.31
CA CYS A 52 -7.01 -13.57 19.47
C CYS A 52 -5.85 -13.16 18.56
N TYR A 53 -5.75 -11.85 18.35
CA TYR A 53 -4.77 -11.27 17.45
C TYR A 53 -4.23 -9.95 18.01
N TRP A 54 -2.92 -9.80 17.98
CA TRP A 54 -2.27 -8.51 18.26
C TRP A 54 -1.46 -8.10 17.04
N ARG A 55 -1.92 -7.12 16.30
CA ARG A 55 -1.18 -6.50 15.21
C ARG A 55 -0.38 -5.31 15.73
N ASP A 56 0.92 -5.35 15.56
CA ASP A 56 1.81 -4.26 15.94
C ASP A 56 2.41 -3.59 14.69
N LEU A 57 2.23 -2.27 14.61
CA LEU A 57 2.85 -1.42 13.61
C LEU A 57 3.96 -0.60 14.29
N VAL A 58 5.11 -1.25 14.46
CA VAL A 58 6.38 -0.70 14.93
C VAL A 58 6.48 -0.38 16.42
N ALA A 59 5.39 -0.31 17.17
CA ALA A 59 5.40 0.20 18.55
C ALA A 59 6.16 -0.68 19.55
N PHE A 60 6.03 -2.01 19.43
CA PHE A 60 6.67 -3.01 20.29
C PHE A 60 7.78 -3.77 19.57
N THR A 61 7.54 -4.13 18.33
CA THR A 61 8.34 -5.11 17.60
C THR A 61 9.43 -4.50 16.72
N TRP A 62 9.42 -3.20 16.49
CA TRP A 62 10.21 -2.54 15.47
C TRP A 62 10.07 -3.20 14.09
N ASN A 63 8.89 -3.72 13.86
CA ASN A 63 8.47 -4.47 12.69
C ASN A 63 6.98 -4.20 12.43
N ILE A 64 6.46 -4.64 11.30
CA ILE A 64 5.02 -4.81 11.09
C ILE A 64 4.74 -6.29 11.27
N LYS A 65 4.09 -6.64 12.38
CA LYS A 65 3.92 -8.04 12.79
C LYS A 65 2.55 -8.26 13.42
N THR A 66 1.90 -9.34 13.01
CA THR A 66 0.71 -9.88 13.68
C THR A 66 1.09 -11.11 14.48
N MET A 67 0.78 -11.11 15.77
CA MET A 67 0.81 -12.27 16.65
C MET A 67 -0.56 -12.91 16.64
N GLU A 68 -0.60 -14.19 16.27
CA GLU A 68 -1.83 -14.99 16.12
C GLU A 68 -1.93 -15.99 17.29
N GLY A 69 -2.85 -15.74 18.22
CA GLY A 69 -3.07 -16.54 19.41
C GLY A 69 -2.17 -16.18 20.59
N ARG A 70 -2.57 -16.70 21.76
CA ARG A 70 -1.92 -16.39 23.05
C ARG A 70 -0.43 -16.75 23.12
N ASP A 71 -0.03 -17.84 22.46
CA ASP A 71 1.36 -18.30 22.50
C ASP A 71 2.31 -17.32 21.80
N GLN A 72 1.96 -16.84 20.60
CA GLN A 72 2.77 -15.85 19.89
C GLN A 72 2.76 -14.49 20.61
N ILE A 73 1.64 -14.10 21.23
CA ILE A 73 1.56 -12.89 22.05
C ILE A 73 2.50 -13.00 23.26
N ARG A 74 2.51 -14.13 23.94
CA ARG A 74 3.44 -14.42 25.07
C ARG A 74 4.89 -14.32 24.63
N GLU A 75 5.23 -14.93 23.50
CA GLU A 75 6.59 -14.95 22.96
C GLU A 75 7.06 -13.54 22.58
N MET A 76 6.20 -12.75 21.96
CA MET A 76 6.47 -11.33 21.65
C MET A 76 6.67 -10.52 22.93
N LEU A 77 5.77 -10.63 23.90
CA LEU A 77 5.90 -9.90 25.18
C LEU A 77 7.19 -10.29 25.91
N ASN A 78 7.52 -11.58 25.98
CA ASN A 78 8.75 -12.04 26.59
C ASN A 78 10.01 -11.43 25.94
N SER A 79 9.95 -11.21 24.62
CA SER A 79 11.08 -10.66 23.86
C SER A 79 11.15 -9.13 23.88
N CYS A 80 10.01 -8.45 23.91
CA CYS A 80 9.94 -7.01 23.66
C CYS A 80 9.66 -6.17 24.91
N LEU A 81 9.00 -6.72 25.94
CA LEU A 81 8.44 -5.97 27.05
C LEU A 81 9.49 -5.19 27.86
N ALA A 82 10.65 -5.82 28.12
CA ALA A 82 11.73 -5.20 28.89
C ALA A 82 12.31 -3.93 28.22
N GLN A 83 12.22 -3.83 26.89
CA GLN A 83 12.70 -2.67 26.14
C GLN A 83 11.58 -1.68 25.84
N ALA A 84 10.38 -2.17 25.52
CA ALA A 84 9.23 -1.34 25.21
C ALA A 84 8.74 -0.57 26.44
N LYS A 85 8.74 -1.19 27.63
CA LYS A 85 8.25 -0.61 28.90
C LYS A 85 6.94 0.16 28.72
N PRO A 86 5.88 -0.51 28.23
CA PRO A 86 4.62 0.15 27.91
C PRO A 86 3.93 0.68 29.18
N ARG A 87 3.35 1.88 29.07
CA ARG A 87 2.65 2.58 30.15
C ARG A 87 1.61 3.56 29.62
N ASN A 88 0.83 4.16 30.52
CA ASN A 88 -0.17 5.19 30.22
C ASN A 88 -1.24 4.70 29.21
N TRP A 89 -1.71 3.49 29.40
CA TRP A 89 -2.81 2.95 28.61
C TRP A 89 -4.12 3.61 28.98
N LYS A 90 -4.74 4.31 28.05
CA LYS A 90 -5.98 5.01 28.31
C LYS A 90 -6.85 5.09 27.06
N ILE A 91 -8.15 5.31 27.26
CA ILE A 91 -9.05 5.68 26.17
C ILE A 91 -8.51 6.95 25.52
N ALA A 92 -8.47 6.99 24.19
CA ALA A 92 -7.96 8.14 23.47
C ALA A 92 -8.83 9.38 23.70
N ASP A 93 -8.21 10.56 23.74
CA ASP A 93 -8.92 11.81 23.97
C ASP A 93 -10.01 12.04 22.89
N ALA A 94 -11.18 12.51 23.30
CA ALA A 94 -12.37 12.71 22.47
C ALA A 94 -12.96 11.44 21.83
N GLU A 95 -12.55 10.25 22.28
CA GLU A 95 -13.12 8.97 21.86
C GLU A 95 -13.94 8.36 23.01
N SER A 96 -14.87 7.50 22.63
CA SER A 96 -15.66 6.68 23.55
C SER A 96 -15.69 5.23 23.10
N ALA A 97 -15.80 4.32 24.05
CA ALA A 97 -16.03 2.92 23.74
C ALA A 97 -17.44 2.73 23.15
N THR A 98 -17.56 1.89 22.16
CA THR A 98 -18.82 1.51 21.54
C THR A 98 -19.03 0.02 21.67
N GLU A 99 -20.29 -0.42 21.77
CA GLU A 99 -20.64 -1.84 21.83
C GLU A 99 -21.68 -2.15 20.74
N ALA A 100 -21.34 -3.11 19.88
CA ALA A 100 -22.22 -3.60 18.84
C ALA A 100 -22.01 -5.11 18.63
N ASP A 101 -23.09 -5.85 18.48
CA ASP A 101 -23.06 -7.31 18.22
C ASP A 101 -22.19 -8.12 19.20
N GLY A 102 -22.14 -7.68 20.48
CA GLY A 102 -21.33 -8.33 21.53
C GLY A 102 -19.83 -8.05 21.46
N VAL A 103 -19.41 -7.11 20.60
CA VAL A 103 -18.04 -6.62 20.51
C VAL A 103 -17.98 -5.18 21.02
N ILE A 104 -17.09 -4.94 21.98
CA ILE A 104 -16.77 -3.59 22.44
C ILE A 104 -15.53 -3.12 21.68
N GLU A 105 -15.61 -1.96 21.04
CA GLU A 105 -14.50 -1.33 20.32
C GLU A 105 -14.11 -0.02 21.01
N CYS A 106 -12.81 0.20 21.18
CA CYS A 106 -12.30 1.42 21.80
C CYS A 106 -10.94 1.84 21.25
N TRP A 107 -10.85 3.12 20.89
CA TRP A 107 -9.58 3.76 20.55
C TRP A 107 -8.78 4.06 21.82
N ILE A 108 -7.49 3.75 21.77
CA ILE A 108 -6.60 3.84 22.92
C ILE A 108 -5.32 4.60 22.59
N THR A 109 -4.75 5.21 23.59
CA THR A 109 -3.37 5.71 23.56
C THR A 109 -2.53 4.95 24.60
N PHE A 110 -1.25 4.85 24.32
CA PHE A 110 -0.24 4.29 25.23
C PHE A 110 1.11 4.92 24.94
N GLU A 111 2.06 4.66 25.81
CA GLU A 111 3.44 5.06 25.62
C GLU A 111 4.37 3.85 25.73
N THR A 112 5.46 3.87 24.98
CA THR A 112 6.63 3.03 25.23
C THR A 112 7.77 3.87 25.79
N GLU A 113 8.93 3.27 26.07
CA GLU A 113 10.11 4.01 26.53
C GLU A 113 10.46 5.15 25.56
N VAL A 114 10.40 4.89 24.26
CA VAL A 114 10.89 5.81 23.21
C VAL A 114 9.80 6.43 22.36
N ALA A 115 8.53 6.01 22.49
CA ALA A 115 7.48 6.42 21.57
C ALA A 115 6.14 6.68 22.27
N ARG A 116 5.27 7.44 21.57
CA ARG A 116 3.83 7.52 21.86
C ARG A 116 3.09 6.66 20.83
N GLY A 117 2.09 5.93 21.31
CA GLY A 117 1.31 5.01 20.54
C GLY A 117 -0.17 5.36 20.50
N TYR A 118 -0.82 4.88 19.44
CA TYR A 118 -2.26 4.93 19.24
C TYR A 118 -2.73 3.56 18.78
N GLY A 119 -3.91 3.14 19.17
CA GLY A 119 -4.37 1.81 18.85
C GLY A 119 -5.87 1.65 18.89
N LEU A 120 -6.30 0.44 18.57
CA LEU A 120 -7.70 0.03 18.59
C LEU A 120 -7.82 -1.33 19.27
N VAL A 121 -8.56 -1.41 20.36
CA VAL A 121 -8.86 -2.66 21.05
C VAL A 121 -10.30 -3.07 20.78
N ARG A 122 -10.49 -4.36 20.48
CA ARG A 122 -11.81 -5.00 20.44
C ARG A 122 -11.88 -6.08 21.48
N LEU A 123 -12.89 -5.98 22.33
CA LEU A 123 -13.18 -6.98 23.35
C LEU A 123 -14.40 -7.81 22.93
N GLN A 124 -14.30 -9.12 23.13
CA GLN A 124 -15.39 -10.06 22.97
C GLN A 124 -15.48 -10.91 24.26
N ASN A 125 -16.65 -11.02 24.83
CA ASN A 125 -16.85 -11.72 26.11
C ASN A 125 -15.89 -11.27 27.24
N GLY A 126 -15.58 -9.97 27.29
CA GLY A 126 -14.70 -9.37 28.28
C GLY A 126 -13.20 -9.67 28.11
N GLN A 127 -12.79 -10.25 26.99
CA GLN A 127 -11.39 -10.53 26.66
C GLN A 127 -11.01 -9.87 25.33
N ILE A 128 -9.73 -9.56 25.14
CA ILE A 128 -9.20 -8.97 23.90
C ILE A 128 -9.32 -10.00 22.77
N TRP A 129 -10.11 -9.68 21.76
CA TRP A 129 -10.18 -10.41 20.50
C TRP A 129 -9.14 -9.89 19.50
N THR A 130 -9.14 -8.56 19.24
CA THR A 130 -8.10 -7.93 18.41
C THR A 130 -7.52 -6.72 19.11
N LEU A 131 -6.20 -6.56 19.01
CA LEU A 131 -5.48 -5.39 19.47
C LEU A 131 -4.60 -4.87 18.34
N LEU A 132 -4.79 -3.62 17.94
CA LEU A 132 -3.86 -2.87 17.09
C LEU A 132 -3.04 -1.94 17.98
N THR A 133 -1.73 -1.99 17.86
CA THR A 133 -0.82 -0.99 18.40
C THR A 133 -0.01 -0.35 17.28
N THR A 134 0.07 0.98 17.27
CA THR A 134 0.85 1.72 16.28
C THR A 134 1.74 2.75 16.96
N MET A 135 2.96 2.93 16.44
CA MET A 135 3.79 4.06 16.81
C MET A 135 3.30 5.29 16.05
N VAL A 136 3.02 6.40 16.76
CA VAL A 136 2.64 7.66 16.12
C VAL A 136 3.77 8.66 16.06
N GLU A 137 4.64 8.68 17.08
CA GLU A 137 5.80 9.57 17.12
C GLU A 137 6.90 9.04 18.04
N LEU A 138 8.12 9.46 17.79
CA LEU A 138 9.28 9.21 18.65
C LEU A 138 9.44 10.36 19.65
N LYS A 139 9.52 10.05 20.94
CA LYS A 139 9.73 11.04 22.01
C LYS A 139 11.06 11.77 21.85
N GLY A 140 11.01 13.09 21.84
CA GLY A 140 12.18 13.95 21.63
C GLY A 140 12.61 14.11 20.18
N HIS A 141 11.96 13.41 19.25
CA HIS A 141 12.25 13.44 17.81
C HIS A 141 10.98 13.62 16.96
N GLU A 142 9.99 14.31 17.53
CA GLU A 142 8.69 14.54 16.90
C GLU A 142 8.80 15.42 15.67
N GLU A 143 7.82 15.30 14.77
CA GLU A 143 7.65 16.26 13.69
C GLU A 143 7.39 17.66 14.27
N LYS A 144 7.99 18.67 13.64
CA LYS A 144 7.75 20.07 14.03
C LYS A 144 6.41 20.54 13.48
N ALA A 145 5.35 20.30 14.25
CA ALA A 145 3.97 20.60 13.85
C ALA A 145 3.25 21.40 14.96
N GLY A 146 2.07 21.92 14.65
CA GLY A 146 1.26 22.67 15.61
C GLY A 146 2.03 23.84 16.23
N PHE A 147 2.18 23.84 17.53
CA PHE A 147 2.90 24.90 18.27
C PHE A 147 4.42 24.87 18.09
N THR A 148 4.99 23.76 17.60
CA THR A 148 6.44 23.60 17.36
C THR A 148 6.86 23.82 15.92
N ARG A 149 5.93 24.21 15.03
CA ARG A 149 6.21 24.44 13.61
C ARG A 149 7.26 25.54 13.41
N PRO A 150 8.10 25.43 12.34
CA PRO A 150 9.06 26.47 12.01
C PRO A 150 8.37 27.83 11.79
N LEU A 151 8.99 28.90 12.24
CA LEU A 151 8.46 30.27 12.06
C LEU A 151 8.55 30.75 10.62
N GLY A 152 9.38 30.12 9.77
CA GLY A 152 9.59 30.53 8.37
C GLY A 152 10.43 31.80 8.22
N ALA A 153 10.34 32.72 9.14
CA ALA A 153 11.14 33.94 9.18
C ALA A 153 11.54 34.30 10.62
N ARG A 154 12.71 34.88 10.79
CA ARG A 154 13.14 35.46 12.06
C ARG A 154 12.77 36.94 12.04
N HIS A 155 11.86 37.35 12.93
CA HIS A 155 11.47 38.75 13.05
C HIS A 155 12.61 39.63 13.58
N GLY A 156 12.63 40.90 13.18
CA GLY A 156 13.67 41.88 13.53
C GLY A 156 14.75 42.01 12.45
N VAL A 157 15.70 42.88 12.70
CA VAL A 157 16.85 43.12 11.82
C VAL A 157 17.95 42.12 12.18
N ASN A 158 18.25 41.21 11.27
CA ASN A 158 19.26 40.15 11.46
C ASN A 158 20.30 40.22 10.35
N PRO A 159 21.41 40.98 10.50
CA PRO A 159 22.45 41.08 9.48
C PRO A 159 23.00 39.70 9.11
N GLY A 160 23.10 39.41 7.81
CA GLY A 160 23.59 38.13 7.31
C GLY A 160 22.59 36.96 7.38
N ALA A 161 21.34 37.22 7.80
CA ALA A 161 20.30 36.19 7.79
C ALA A 161 19.97 35.79 6.35
N LYS A 162 19.90 34.49 6.13
CA LYS A 162 19.48 33.91 4.84
C LYS A 162 17.96 33.77 4.81
N THR A 163 17.41 33.98 3.63
CA THR A 163 16.01 33.69 3.34
C THR A 163 15.75 32.18 3.32
N TRP A 164 14.48 31.80 3.46
CA TRP A 164 14.07 30.39 3.35
C TRP A 164 14.55 29.74 2.06
N LYS A 165 14.44 30.49 0.95
CA LYS A 165 14.87 30.03 -0.36
C LYS A 165 16.38 29.80 -0.44
N GLU A 166 17.20 30.72 0.08
CA GLU A 166 18.67 30.57 0.12
C GLU A 166 19.10 29.34 0.92
N LEU A 167 18.45 29.09 2.06
CA LEU A 167 18.73 27.88 2.85
C LEU A 167 18.35 26.60 2.08
N ARG A 168 17.24 26.64 1.35
CA ARG A 168 16.79 25.53 0.53
C ARG A 168 17.72 25.29 -0.67
N ASP A 169 18.17 26.34 -1.32
CA ASP A 169 19.12 26.27 -2.45
C ASP A 169 20.46 25.67 -1.99
N GLU A 170 20.97 26.12 -0.85
CA GLU A 170 22.21 25.55 -0.26
C GLU A 170 22.08 24.05 0.06
N GLU A 171 20.96 23.64 0.67
CA GLU A 171 20.72 22.21 0.92
C GLU A 171 20.75 21.42 -0.41
N THR A 172 20.09 21.93 -1.44
CA THR A 172 20.03 21.30 -2.77
C THR A 172 21.41 21.20 -3.43
N GLU A 173 22.27 22.22 -3.25
CA GLU A 173 23.63 22.24 -3.77
C GLU A 173 24.61 21.36 -2.99
N GLN A 174 24.29 21.04 -1.75
CA GLN A 174 25.18 20.29 -0.88
C GLN A 174 24.83 18.81 -0.80
N LEU A 175 23.53 18.49 -0.65
CA LEU A 175 23.10 17.13 -0.39
C LEU A 175 23.30 16.22 -1.63
N GLY A 176 24.04 15.15 -1.45
CA GLY A 176 24.45 14.20 -2.49
C GLY A 176 25.74 14.60 -3.23
N LEU A 177 26.21 15.85 -3.06
CA LEU A 177 27.43 16.35 -3.72
C LEU A 177 28.57 16.62 -2.72
N LYS A 178 28.28 17.34 -1.63
CA LYS A 178 29.23 17.67 -0.55
C LYS A 178 28.91 16.91 0.73
N THR A 179 27.65 16.68 1.02
CA THR A 179 27.16 15.88 2.15
C THR A 179 26.38 14.68 1.64
N GLN A 180 26.38 13.59 2.40
CA GLN A 180 25.70 12.36 1.98
C GLN A 180 24.27 12.29 2.55
N PRO A 181 23.30 11.76 1.79
CA PRO A 181 22.01 11.47 2.34
C PRO A 181 22.10 10.30 3.33
N TYR A 182 21.29 10.32 4.38
CA TYR A 182 21.12 9.17 5.25
C TYR A 182 20.24 8.10 4.60
N VAL A 183 19.18 8.54 3.90
CA VAL A 183 18.26 7.67 3.16
C VAL A 183 18.34 8.00 1.67
N LEU A 184 18.51 6.98 0.85
CA LEU A 184 18.34 7.07 -0.60
C LEU A 184 17.11 6.26 -1.01
N ILE A 185 16.16 6.92 -1.68
CA ILE A 185 14.94 6.30 -2.21
C ILE A 185 15.09 6.14 -3.71
N ILE A 186 15.01 4.91 -4.21
CA ILE A 186 15.02 4.59 -5.65
C ILE A 186 13.57 4.46 -6.12
N GLY A 187 13.14 5.38 -6.98
CA GLY A 187 11.80 5.49 -7.51
C GLY A 187 11.02 6.65 -6.91
N GLY A 188 10.65 7.59 -7.78
CA GLY A 188 9.94 8.82 -7.43
C GLY A 188 8.45 8.81 -7.79
N GLY A 189 7.79 7.65 -7.73
CA GLY A 189 6.33 7.54 -7.78
C GLY A 189 5.69 7.93 -6.44
N GLN A 190 4.38 7.67 -6.30
CA GLN A 190 3.63 7.99 -5.08
C GLN A 190 4.28 7.46 -3.79
N GLY A 191 4.86 6.26 -3.83
CA GLY A 191 5.54 5.68 -2.66
C GLY A 191 6.76 6.49 -2.25
N GLY A 192 7.69 6.73 -3.19
CA GLY A 192 8.91 7.50 -2.90
C GLY A 192 8.60 8.93 -2.45
N ILE A 193 7.60 9.57 -3.05
CA ILE A 193 7.15 10.93 -2.69
C ILE A 193 6.54 10.94 -1.28
N ALA A 194 5.65 9.99 -0.96
CA ALA A 194 5.00 9.91 0.35
C ALA A 194 6.03 9.69 1.48
N LEU A 195 6.96 8.75 1.29
CA LEU A 195 8.02 8.49 2.25
C LEU A 195 9.00 9.66 2.37
N GLY A 196 9.39 10.25 1.23
CA GLY A 196 10.28 11.42 1.21
C GLY A 196 9.67 12.61 1.96
N ALA A 197 8.35 12.83 1.85
CA ALA A 197 7.65 13.88 2.57
C ALA A 197 7.69 13.63 4.09
N ARG A 198 7.43 12.40 4.55
CA ARG A 198 7.53 12.04 5.98
C ARG A 198 8.95 12.25 6.51
N LEU A 199 9.95 11.77 5.79
CA LEU A 199 11.36 11.92 6.19
C LEU A 199 11.80 13.40 6.20
N ARG A 200 11.29 14.21 5.25
CA ARG A 200 11.50 15.67 5.24
C ARG A 200 10.97 16.33 6.51
N GLN A 201 9.74 16.01 6.93
CA GLN A 201 9.16 16.58 8.15
C GLN A 201 9.88 16.11 9.43
N LEU A 202 10.44 14.89 9.41
CA LEU A 202 11.27 14.34 10.49
C LEU A 202 12.74 14.83 10.46
N GLY A 203 13.12 15.64 9.47
CA GLY A 203 14.48 16.17 9.36
C GLY A 203 15.55 15.13 9.02
N VAL A 204 15.18 14.04 8.36
CA VAL A 204 16.12 13.00 7.91
C VAL A 204 16.66 13.35 6.52
N PRO A 205 18.00 13.54 6.34
CA PRO A 205 18.59 13.84 5.04
C PRO A 205 18.28 12.74 4.02
N THR A 206 17.46 13.06 3.01
CA THR A 206 16.93 12.08 2.07
C THR A 206 17.01 12.60 0.63
N ILE A 207 17.42 11.74 -0.30
CA ILE A 207 17.32 11.97 -1.74
C ILE A 207 16.38 10.95 -2.36
N ILE A 208 15.51 11.40 -3.26
CA ILE A 208 14.70 10.55 -4.13
C ILE A 208 15.32 10.61 -5.53
N VAL A 209 15.67 9.46 -6.11
CA VAL A 209 16.12 9.37 -7.49
C VAL A 209 15.02 8.82 -8.39
N GLU A 210 14.78 9.50 -9.50
CA GLU A 210 13.73 9.17 -10.46
C GLU A 210 14.27 9.27 -11.90
N LYS A 211 14.09 8.20 -12.68
CA LYS A 211 14.57 8.13 -14.08
C LYS A 211 13.81 9.02 -15.05
N ASN A 212 12.55 9.31 -14.77
CA ASN A 212 11.73 10.18 -15.61
C ASN A 212 12.14 11.65 -15.45
N ALA A 213 11.78 12.46 -16.44
CA ALA A 213 12.16 13.87 -16.50
C ALA A 213 11.41 14.75 -15.49
N ARG A 214 10.19 14.34 -15.06
CA ARG A 214 9.32 15.12 -14.17
C ARG A 214 8.71 14.25 -13.09
N PRO A 215 8.51 14.77 -11.86
CA PRO A 215 7.68 14.10 -10.88
C PRO A 215 6.28 13.83 -11.45
N GLY A 216 5.71 12.67 -11.17
CA GLY A 216 4.40 12.28 -11.69
C GLY A 216 4.40 11.61 -13.07
N ASP A 217 5.52 11.58 -13.79
CA ASP A 217 5.60 10.94 -15.11
C ASP A 217 5.41 9.41 -15.03
N SER A 218 5.59 8.80 -13.87
CA SER A 218 5.20 7.41 -13.62
C SER A 218 3.70 7.16 -13.88
N TRP A 219 2.86 8.18 -13.77
CA TRP A 219 1.44 8.17 -14.10
C TRP A 219 1.18 8.67 -15.52
N ARG A 220 1.74 9.82 -15.91
CA ARG A 220 1.53 10.41 -17.25
C ARG A 220 1.93 9.47 -18.38
N ASN A 221 2.99 8.68 -18.20
CA ASN A 221 3.51 7.73 -19.19
C ASN A 221 2.72 6.41 -19.27
N ARG A 222 1.60 6.28 -18.57
CA ARG A 222 0.69 5.12 -18.68
C ARG A 222 -0.27 5.31 -19.86
N TYR A 223 -1.03 4.26 -20.19
CA TYR A 223 -1.99 4.33 -21.30
C TYR A 223 -3.00 5.49 -21.12
N LYS A 224 -3.41 6.06 -22.25
CA LYS A 224 -4.15 7.35 -22.33
C LYS A 224 -5.43 7.39 -21.49
N SER A 225 -6.18 6.30 -21.46
CA SER A 225 -7.48 6.20 -20.78
C SER A 225 -7.39 5.85 -19.29
N LEU A 226 -6.18 5.77 -18.70
CA LEU A 226 -6.05 5.38 -17.30
C LEU A 226 -6.71 6.41 -16.37
N CYS A 227 -7.63 5.92 -15.56
CA CYS A 227 -8.22 6.62 -14.44
C CYS A 227 -8.09 5.74 -13.19
N LEU A 228 -7.97 6.34 -12.01
CA LEU A 228 -7.99 5.58 -10.76
C LEU A 228 -9.36 4.95 -10.57
N HIS A 229 -9.38 3.72 -10.11
CA HIS A 229 -10.61 3.01 -9.76
C HIS A 229 -10.97 3.18 -8.27
N ASP A 230 -10.01 3.63 -7.47
CA ASP A 230 -10.20 3.95 -6.07
C ASP A 230 -10.77 5.36 -5.90
N PRO A 231 -11.56 5.64 -4.85
CA PRO A 231 -12.21 6.94 -4.67
C PRO A 231 -11.28 7.96 -4.02
N VAL A 232 -11.52 9.23 -4.31
CA VAL A 232 -10.72 10.38 -3.84
C VAL A 232 -10.45 10.39 -2.33
N TRP A 233 -11.39 9.92 -1.51
CA TRP A 233 -11.24 9.83 -0.05
C TRP A 233 -10.21 8.79 0.40
N TYR A 234 -9.85 7.86 -0.49
CA TYR A 234 -8.89 6.79 -0.27
C TYR A 234 -7.48 7.17 -0.76
N ASP A 235 -7.34 8.06 -1.74
CA ASP A 235 -6.16 8.19 -2.59
C ASP A 235 -5.19 9.33 -2.27
N HIS A 236 -5.49 10.27 -1.35
CA HIS A 236 -4.56 11.39 -1.10
C HIS A 236 -3.25 10.96 -0.43
N LEU A 237 -2.20 11.80 -0.54
CA LEU A 237 -0.91 11.59 0.12
C LEU A 237 -0.88 12.20 1.54
N PRO A 238 0.19 11.95 2.35
CA PRO A 238 0.35 12.57 3.66
C PRO A 238 0.32 14.11 3.59
N TYR A 239 -0.13 14.78 4.64
CA TYR A 239 -0.09 16.24 4.88
C TYR A 239 -0.99 17.12 3.99
N ILE A 240 -1.27 16.74 2.74
CA ILE A 240 -2.06 17.55 1.82
C ILE A 240 -3.17 16.69 1.22
N ASP A 241 -4.39 16.94 1.66
CA ASP A 241 -5.58 16.29 1.13
C ASP A 241 -5.94 16.86 -0.23
N PHE A 242 -6.71 16.10 -1.02
CA PHE A 242 -7.28 16.63 -2.25
C PHE A 242 -8.31 17.72 -1.97
N PRO A 243 -8.41 18.77 -2.82
CA PRO A 243 -9.47 19.76 -2.71
C PRO A 243 -10.86 19.14 -2.78
N LYS A 244 -11.83 19.74 -2.08
CA LYS A 244 -13.21 19.23 -2.00
C LYS A 244 -13.92 19.05 -3.35
N ASN A 245 -13.46 19.72 -4.39
CA ASN A 245 -13.96 19.62 -5.77
C ASN A 245 -13.10 18.71 -6.66
N TRP A 246 -12.21 17.90 -6.08
CA TRP A 246 -11.44 16.93 -6.83
C TRP A 246 -12.37 15.83 -7.37
N PRO A 247 -12.16 15.31 -8.62
CA PRO A 247 -13.00 14.24 -9.15
C PRO A 247 -12.92 12.99 -8.27
N VAL A 248 -14.04 12.28 -8.12
CA VAL A 248 -14.13 11.05 -7.30
C VAL A 248 -13.10 10.01 -7.78
N PHE A 249 -13.03 9.82 -9.09
CA PHE A 249 -12.02 8.96 -9.72
C PHE A 249 -11.02 9.85 -10.45
N SER A 250 -9.76 9.78 -10.05
CA SER A 250 -8.74 10.72 -10.51
C SER A 250 -8.13 10.28 -11.84
N PRO A 251 -8.18 11.11 -12.91
CA PRO A 251 -7.46 10.85 -14.15
C PRO A 251 -5.94 10.87 -13.93
N LYS A 252 -5.22 9.99 -14.63
CA LYS A 252 -3.76 9.80 -14.47
C LYS A 252 -2.93 11.07 -14.60
N ASP A 253 -3.28 11.93 -15.56
CA ASP A 253 -2.54 13.17 -15.81
C ASP A 253 -2.73 14.16 -14.66
N LYS A 254 -3.96 14.23 -14.12
CA LYS A 254 -4.28 15.06 -12.95
C LYS A 254 -3.52 14.58 -11.69
N ILE A 255 -3.39 13.26 -11.50
CA ILE A 255 -2.52 12.68 -10.44
C ILE A 255 -1.06 13.02 -10.71
N GLY A 256 -0.59 12.93 -11.96
CA GLY A 256 0.77 13.30 -12.32
C GLY A 256 1.09 14.76 -11.96
N ASP A 257 0.17 15.69 -12.27
CA ASP A 257 0.31 17.12 -11.94
C ASP A 257 0.24 17.38 -10.43
N TRP A 258 -0.61 16.63 -9.71
CA TRP A 258 -0.67 16.68 -8.25
C TRP A 258 0.66 16.24 -7.61
N LEU A 259 1.23 15.13 -8.05
CA LEU A 259 2.52 14.64 -7.55
C LEU A 259 3.66 15.62 -7.82
N GLU A 260 3.66 16.28 -8.96
CA GLU A 260 4.66 17.31 -9.30
C GLU A 260 4.52 18.54 -8.38
N MET A 261 3.31 19.05 -8.22
CA MET A 261 3.01 20.14 -7.28
C MET A 261 3.40 19.75 -5.85
N TYR A 262 3.00 18.55 -5.42
CA TYR A 262 3.26 18.04 -4.07
C TYR A 262 4.77 17.96 -3.78
N THR A 263 5.54 17.39 -4.71
CA THR A 263 7.00 17.29 -4.60
C THR A 263 7.65 18.66 -4.40
N LYS A 264 7.16 19.66 -5.14
CA LYS A 264 7.67 21.04 -5.08
C LYS A 264 7.26 21.75 -3.79
N VAL A 265 5.99 21.65 -3.39
CA VAL A 265 5.46 22.32 -2.19
C VAL A 265 6.03 21.70 -0.91
N MET A 266 6.24 20.39 -0.88
CA MET A 266 6.86 19.69 0.25
C MET A 266 8.40 19.81 0.25
N GLU A 267 8.98 20.53 -0.71
CA GLU A 267 10.42 20.81 -0.83
C GLU A 267 11.31 19.55 -0.79
N LEU A 268 10.90 18.51 -1.51
CA LEU A 268 11.62 17.24 -1.52
C LEU A 268 12.95 17.36 -2.29
N ASN A 269 13.99 16.69 -1.83
CA ASN A 269 15.24 16.54 -2.56
C ASN A 269 15.06 15.45 -3.63
N TYR A 270 14.47 15.84 -4.75
CA TYR A 270 14.02 14.97 -5.81
C TYR A 270 14.88 15.16 -7.07
N TRP A 271 15.63 14.12 -7.42
CA TRP A 271 16.53 14.12 -8.58
C TRP A 271 15.85 13.44 -9.77
N THR A 272 15.38 14.24 -10.71
CA THR A 272 14.82 13.78 -11.99
C THR A 272 15.91 13.36 -12.97
N GLY A 273 15.56 12.60 -14.02
CA GLY A 273 16.51 12.15 -15.04
C GLY A 273 17.67 11.34 -14.45
N THR A 274 17.45 10.73 -13.27
CA THR A 274 18.51 10.07 -12.51
C THR A 274 18.22 8.58 -12.41
N THR A 275 19.14 7.77 -12.92
CA THR A 275 19.02 6.30 -12.94
C THR A 275 20.06 5.67 -12.02
N ALA A 276 19.62 4.83 -11.09
CA ALA A 276 20.53 4.00 -10.30
C ALA A 276 21.13 2.90 -11.18
N LYS A 277 22.46 2.76 -11.15
CA LYS A 277 23.23 1.84 -11.99
C LYS A 277 23.74 0.63 -11.23
N HIS A 278 24.21 0.85 -10.01
CA HIS A 278 24.81 -0.18 -9.18
C HIS A 278 24.73 0.20 -7.71
N ALA A 279 24.67 -0.80 -6.83
CA ALA A 279 24.75 -0.61 -5.39
C ALA A 279 25.48 -1.77 -4.71
N ASP A 280 26.33 -1.43 -3.73
CA ASP A 280 27.07 -2.36 -2.89
C ASP A 280 26.87 -2.04 -1.41
N TRP A 281 26.78 -3.08 -0.58
CA TRP A 281 26.71 -2.97 0.87
C TRP A 281 28.06 -3.21 1.54
N ASP A 282 28.51 -2.28 2.35
CA ASP A 282 29.69 -2.43 3.22
C ASP A 282 29.23 -2.79 4.64
N ASP A 283 29.35 -4.07 4.99
CA ASP A 283 28.87 -4.57 6.29
C ASP A 283 29.66 -4.00 7.48
N ALA A 284 30.92 -3.66 7.29
CA ALA A 284 31.77 -3.08 8.34
C ALA A 284 31.38 -1.62 8.64
N LYS A 285 31.03 -0.85 7.62
CA LYS A 285 30.61 0.55 7.75
C LYS A 285 29.10 0.73 7.93
N LYS A 286 28.34 -0.36 7.73
CA LYS A 286 26.87 -0.31 7.69
C LYS A 286 26.38 0.79 6.74
N GLU A 287 26.86 0.73 5.50
CA GLU A 287 26.69 1.79 4.51
C GLU A 287 26.57 1.22 3.11
N TRP A 288 25.69 1.77 2.31
CA TRP A 288 25.60 1.51 0.88
C TRP A 288 26.56 2.42 0.10
N THR A 289 27.11 1.89 -0.99
CA THR A 289 27.71 2.68 -2.07
C THR A 289 26.81 2.54 -3.28
N VAL A 290 26.17 3.63 -3.70
CA VAL A 290 25.21 3.62 -4.81
C VAL A 290 25.71 4.54 -5.91
N VAL A 291 25.92 4.00 -7.12
CA VAL A 291 26.24 4.76 -8.30
C VAL A 291 24.96 5.12 -9.04
N VAL A 292 24.74 6.41 -9.26
CA VAL A 292 23.63 6.93 -10.05
C VAL A 292 24.16 7.71 -11.25
N GLU A 293 23.44 7.65 -12.37
CA GLU A 293 23.72 8.49 -13.54
C GLU A 293 22.70 9.63 -13.60
N ARG A 294 23.18 10.86 -13.61
CA ARG A 294 22.39 12.08 -13.72
C ARG A 294 23.00 13.01 -14.74
N ASP A 295 22.23 13.45 -15.73
CA ASP A 295 22.71 14.32 -16.82
C ASP A 295 23.96 13.79 -17.52
N GLY A 296 24.03 12.46 -17.72
CA GLY A 296 25.15 11.77 -18.35
C GLY A 296 26.41 11.67 -17.49
N LYS A 297 26.34 12.01 -16.20
CA LYS A 297 27.46 11.92 -15.25
C LYS A 297 27.13 10.92 -14.14
N GLU A 298 28.12 10.12 -13.78
CA GLU A 298 28.02 9.24 -12.63
C GLU A 298 28.31 10.02 -11.33
N ILE A 299 27.45 9.79 -10.35
CA ILE A 299 27.57 10.33 -8.99
C ILE A 299 27.49 9.15 -8.01
N THR A 300 28.42 9.11 -7.08
CA THR A 300 28.44 8.09 -6.01
C THR A 300 27.82 8.64 -4.74
N LEU A 301 26.76 7.99 -4.27
CA LEU A 301 26.07 8.29 -3.02
C LEU A 301 26.38 7.22 -1.98
N LYS A 302 26.44 7.62 -0.70
CA LYS A 302 26.77 6.73 0.42
C LYS A 302 25.69 6.78 1.52
N PRO A 303 24.47 6.34 1.24
CA PRO A 303 23.42 6.31 2.25
C PRO A 303 23.62 5.17 3.25
N LYS A 304 23.09 5.33 4.47
CA LYS A 304 22.98 4.23 5.45
C LYS A 304 21.76 3.35 5.16
N GLN A 305 20.72 3.91 4.56
CA GLN A 305 19.47 3.24 4.28
C GLN A 305 19.12 3.36 2.79
N LEU A 306 18.85 2.24 2.14
CA LEU A 306 18.44 2.16 0.74
C LEU A 306 17.01 1.66 0.66
N VAL A 307 16.12 2.45 0.04
CA VAL A 307 14.71 2.13 -0.09
C VAL A 307 14.35 1.94 -1.56
N PHE A 308 13.84 0.77 -1.91
CA PHE A 308 13.24 0.53 -3.22
C PHE A 308 11.75 0.94 -3.18
N ALA A 309 11.44 2.07 -3.81
CA ALA A 309 10.08 2.55 -4.05
C ALA A 309 9.72 2.48 -5.55
N THR A 310 10.21 1.44 -6.20
CA THR A 310 10.15 1.25 -7.66
C THR A 310 8.75 0.89 -8.17
N GLY A 311 7.84 0.52 -7.26
CA GLY A 311 6.45 0.20 -7.57
C GLY A 311 6.23 -1.27 -7.95
N MET A 312 5.08 -1.80 -7.54
CA MET A 312 4.65 -3.18 -7.84
C MET A 312 4.36 -3.42 -9.33
N SER A 313 4.05 -2.36 -10.07
CA SER A 313 3.71 -2.40 -11.50
C SER A 313 4.79 -1.71 -12.36
N ALA A 314 6.06 -1.85 -12.00
CA ALA A 314 7.16 -1.16 -12.68
C ALA A 314 8.04 -2.06 -13.55
N LYS A 315 8.21 -3.34 -13.21
CA LYS A 315 8.98 -4.31 -14.02
C LYS A 315 8.02 -5.17 -14.85
N PRO A 316 7.83 -4.87 -16.15
CA PRO A 316 6.90 -5.61 -17.01
C PRO A 316 7.26 -7.09 -17.10
N ASN A 317 6.27 -7.96 -17.00
CA ASN A 317 6.44 -9.39 -17.24
C ASN A 317 6.19 -9.70 -18.72
N MET A 318 7.25 -9.61 -19.54
CA MET A 318 7.16 -9.99 -20.96
C MET A 318 7.27 -11.50 -21.10
N PRO A 319 6.25 -12.16 -21.64
CA PRO A 319 6.32 -13.59 -21.93
C PRO A 319 7.34 -13.88 -23.03
N GLN A 320 7.83 -15.11 -23.06
CA GLN A 320 8.71 -15.61 -24.11
C GLN A 320 7.94 -16.68 -24.90
N PHE A 321 7.16 -16.24 -25.88
CA PHE A 321 6.47 -17.16 -26.79
C PHE A 321 7.35 -17.47 -28.00
N LYS A 322 7.28 -18.70 -28.49
CA LYS A 322 7.88 -19.08 -29.76
C LYS A 322 7.32 -18.18 -30.88
N GLY A 323 8.17 -17.74 -31.80
CA GLY A 323 7.78 -16.97 -32.98
C GLY A 323 7.55 -15.47 -32.77
N MET A 324 7.77 -14.92 -31.56
CA MET A 324 7.63 -13.47 -31.31
C MET A 324 8.49 -12.62 -32.26
N ASP A 325 9.68 -13.11 -32.59
CA ASP A 325 10.63 -12.47 -33.50
C ASP A 325 10.20 -12.49 -34.98
N THR A 326 9.26 -13.37 -35.35
CA THR A 326 8.73 -13.50 -36.71
C THR A 326 7.46 -12.71 -36.99
N PHE A 327 6.86 -12.15 -35.94
CA PHE A 327 5.61 -11.37 -36.07
C PHE A 327 5.82 -10.13 -36.93
N LYS A 328 4.97 -9.95 -37.94
CA LYS A 328 5.09 -8.84 -38.90
C LYS A 328 4.42 -7.55 -38.43
N GLY A 329 3.58 -7.62 -37.38
CA GLY A 329 2.88 -6.49 -36.81
C GLY A 329 3.61 -5.84 -35.66
N GLU A 330 2.91 -4.97 -34.94
CA GLU A 330 3.43 -4.32 -33.73
C GLU A 330 3.12 -5.15 -32.49
N GLN A 331 4.07 -5.26 -31.57
CA GLN A 331 3.84 -5.93 -30.29
C GLN A 331 4.50 -5.16 -29.13
N HIS A 332 3.79 -5.04 -28.02
CA HIS A 332 4.28 -4.34 -26.84
C HIS A 332 3.57 -4.77 -25.55
N HIS A 333 4.21 -4.54 -24.42
CA HIS A 333 3.57 -4.71 -23.13
C HIS A 333 2.56 -3.59 -22.86
N SER A 334 1.49 -3.88 -22.09
CA SER A 334 0.43 -2.91 -21.72
C SER A 334 0.97 -1.62 -21.10
N SER A 335 2.11 -1.67 -20.37
CA SER A 335 2.75 -0.49 -19.79
C SER A 335 3.29 0.51 -20.83
N ARG A 336 3.43 0.09 -22.10
CA ARG A 336 3.89 0.91 -23.22
C ARG A 336 2.81 1.13 -24.27
N HIS A 337 1.55 0.80 -23.93
CA HIS A 337 0.45 0.98 -24.87
C HIS A 337 0.21 2.48 -25.12
N PRO A 338 0.35 2.95 -26.38
CA PRO A 338 0.33 4.38 -26.69
C PRO A 338 -1.09 4.97 -26.72
N GLY A 339 -2.12 4.13 -26.57
CA GLY A 339 -3.52 4.48 -26.75
C GLY A 339 -4.09 3.97 -28.08
N PRO A 340 -5.41 4.10 -28.29
CA PRO A 340 -6.11 3.46 -29.40
C PRO A 340 -6.00 4.19 -30.73
N ASP A 341 -5.67 5.49 -30.75
CA ASP A 341 -5.87 6.38 -31.89
C ASP A 341 -5.18 5.90 -33.19
N ARG A 342 -3.99 5.28 -33.06
CA ARG A 342 -3.20 4.80 -34.20
C ARG A 342 -3.59 3.39 -34.71
N TYR A 343 -4.54 2.73 -34.04
CA TYR A 343 -4.92 1.35 -34.37
C TYR A 343 -6.27 1.24 -35.08
N LYS A 344 -6.88 2.35 -35.42
CA LYS A 344 -8.15 2.36 -36.16
C LYS A 344 -8.04 1.56 -37.45
N GLY A 345 -8.99 0.64 -37.69
CA GLY A 345 -9.00 -0.26 -38.82
C GLY A 345 -8.04 -1.46 -38.72
N LYS A 346 -7.32 -1.61 -37.60
CA LYS A 346 -6.45 -2.76 -37.31
C LYS A 346 -7.15 -3.79 -36.44
N LYS A 347 -6.62 -5.02 -36.48
CA LYS A 347 -7.00 -6.10 -35.58
C LYS A 347 -6.02 -6.15 -34.42
N VAL A 348 -6.51 -5.97 -33.18
CA VAL A 348 -5.68 -5.98 -31.98
C VAL A 348 -6.02 -7.18 -31.12
N VAL A 349 -5.03 -7.97 -30.76
CA VAL A 349 -5.16 -9.05 -29.78
C VAL A 349 -4.53 -8.61 -28.46
N VAL A 350 -5.31 -8.61 -27.38
CA VAL A 350 -4.86 -8.29 -26.02
C VAL A 350 -4.76 -9.59 -25.23
N ILE A 351 -3.54 -9.96 -24.83
CA ILE A 351 -3.27 -11.19 -24.08
C ILE A 351 -3.29 -10.86 -22.59
N GLY A 352 -4.33 -11.28 -21.89
CA GLY A 352 -4.61 -11.01 -20.48
C GLY A 352 -6.06 -10.60 -20.24
N SER A 353 -6.50 -10.62 -18.98
CA SER A 353 -7.89 -10.38 -18.59
C SER A 353 -8.06 -9.66 -17.25
N ASN A 354 -7.04 -8.92 -16.79
CA ASN A 354 -7.10 -8.09 -15.58
C ASN A 354 -7.33 -6.60 -15.93
N ASN A 355 -7.19 -5.68 -14.99
CA ASN A 355 -7.46 -4.25 -15.16
C ASN A 355 -6.91 -3.68 -16.48
N SER A 356 -5.60 -3.80 -16.73
CA SER A 356 -4.99 -3.23 -17.94
C SER A 356 -5.57 -3.80 -19.24
N ALA A 357 -5.92 -5.09 -19.25
CA ALA A 357 -6.51 -5.71 -20.44
C ALA A 357 -7.91 -5.16 -20.71
N HIS A 358 -8.75 -5.06 -19.69
CA HIS A 358 -10.10 -4.53 -19.80
C HIS A 358 -10.11 -3.07 -20.24
N ASP A 359 -9.33 -2.21 -19.57
CA ASP A 359 -9.25 -0.78 -19.89
C ASP A 359 -8.75 -0.54 -21.31
N ILE A 360 -7.73 -1.30 -21.76
CA ILE A 360 -7.19 -1.20 -23.11
C ILE A 360 -8.21 -1.70 -24.13
N CYS A 361 -8.90 -2.82 -23.86
CA CYS A 361 -9.93 -3.35 -24.75
C CYS A 361 -11.10 -2.37 -24.90
N ALA A 362 -11.56 -1.76 -23.81
CA ALA A 362 -12.62 -0.76 -23.85
C ALA A 362 -12.21 0.47 -24.68
N ALA A 363 -11.03 1.04 -24.41
CA ALA A 363 -10.51 2.18 -25.15
C ALA A 363 -10.32 1.89 -26.66
N LEU A 364 -9.84 0.69 -27.00
CA LEU A 364 -9.71 0.24 -28.40
C LEU A 364 -11.08 0.15 -29.08
N TYR A 365 -12.06 -0.49 -28.43
CA TYR A 365 -13.42 -0.59 -28.96
C TYR A 365 -14.07 0.80 -29.18
N GLU A 366 -13.96 1.69 -28.20
CA GLU A 366 -14.48 3.07 -28.30
C GLU A 366 -13.88 3.85 -29.46
N ALA A 367 -12.63 3.56 -29.83
CA ALA A 367 -11.96 4.14 -31.00
C ALA A 367 -12.30 3.43 -32.32
N GLY A 368 -13.17 2.42 -32.33
CA GLY A 368 -13.57 1.67 -33.51
C GLY A 368 -12.54 0.64 -33.98
N VAL A 369 -11.74 0.10 -33.09
CA VAL A 369 -10.73 -0.94 -33.36
C VAL A 369 -11.37 -2.33 -33.19
N ASP A 370 -11.02 -3.28 -34.07
CA ASP A 370 -11.40 -4.69 -33.93
C ASP A 370 -10.49 -5.34 -32.84
N VAL A 371 -11.05 -5.61 -31.66
CA VAL A 371 -10.29 -6.08 -30.51
C VAL A 371 -10.74 -7.46 -30.05
N THR A 372 -9.76 -8.32 -29.76
CA THR A 372 -9.94 -9.65 -29.17
C THR A 372 -9.15 -9.76 -27.86
N MET A 373 -9.84 -10.09 -26.77
CA MET A 373 -9.22 -10.42 -25.48
C MET A 373 -8.93 -11.92 -25.40
N VAL A 374 -7.71 -12.30 -25.00
CA VAL A 374 -7.33 -13.69 -24.75
C VAL A 374 -7.21 -13.91 -23.25
N GLN A 375 -8.09 -14.75 -22.70
CA GLN A 375 -8.11 -15.09 -21.29
C GLN A 375 -7.56 -16.50 -21.04
N ARG A 376 -6.43 -16.60 -20.33
CA ARG A 376 -5.81 -17.87 -19.95
C ARG A 376 -6.38 -18.48 -18.67
N SER A 377 -6.50 -17.67 -17.63
CA SER A 377 -6.91 -18.09 -16.29
C SER A 377 -8.10 -17.27 -15.79
N THR A 378 -8.72 -17.72 -14.71
CA THR A 378 -9.83 -17.01 -14.09
C THR A 378 -9.41 -15.59 -13.63
N THR A 379 -10.38 -14.67 -13.65
CA THR A 379 -10.23 -13.30 -13.15
C THR A 379 -11.41 -12.96 -12.26
N HIS A 380 -11.13 -12.38 -11.09
CA HIS A 380 -12.17 -11.80 -10.26
C HIS A 380 -12.65 -10.48 -10.87
N ILE A 381 -13.96 -10.33 -11.03
CA ILE A 381 -14.55 -9.06 -11.46
C ILE A 381 -15.49 -8.56 -10.39
N VAL A 382 -15.38 -7.29 -10.04
CA VAL A 382 -16.32 -6.58 -9.17
C VAL A 382 -16.70 -5.25 -9.82
N ARG A 383 -17.99 -4.92 -9.85
CA ARG A 383 -18.44 -3.61 -10.34
C ARG A 383 -17.95 -2.50 -9.41
N SER A 384 -17.52 -1.39 -9.98
CA SER A 384 -17.06 -0.23 -9.22
C SER A 384 -18.11 0.24 -8.22
N ASP A 385 -19.39 0.34 -8.62
CA ASP A 385 -20.49 0.77 -7.75
C ASP A 385 -20.66 -0.17 -6.55
N SER A 386 -20.61 -1.49 -6.76
CA SER A 386 -20.76 -2.50 -5.70
C SER A 386 -19.57 -2.46 -4.72
N LEU A 387 -18.35 -2.27 -5.26
CA LEU A 387 -17.16 -2.10 -4.44
C LEU A 387 -17.23 -0.80 -3.62
N MET A 388 -17.59 0.33 -4.24
CA MET A 388 -17.73 1.62 -3.55
C MET A 388 -18.78 1.55 -2.44
N ALA A 389 -19.90 0.87 -2.67
CA ALA A 389 -20.91 0.66 -1.63
C ALA A 389 -20.35 -0.12 -0.42
N SER A 390 -19.48 -1.12 -0.66
CA SER A 390 -18.90 -1.95 0.39
C SER A 390 -17.90 -1.23 1.31
N ILE A 391 -17.29 -0.14 0.85
CA ILE A 391 -16.31 0.66 1.62
C ILE A 391 -16.85 2.03 2.02
N ALA A 392 -18.12 2.32 1.75
CA ALA A 392 -18.70 3.65 1.87
C ALA A 392 -18.70 4.21 3.31
N ASP A 393 -18.69 3.34 4.33
CA ASP A 393 -18.65 3.77 5.73
C ASP A 393 -17.26 4.26 6.16
N LEU A 394 -16.22 3.93 5.39
CA LEU A 394 -14.84 4.36 5.64
C LEU A 394 -14.40 5.46 4.67
N TYR A 395 -14.68 5.30 3.37
CA TYR A 395 -14.14 6.14 2.31
C TYR A 395 -15.24 6.68 1.39
N SER A 396 -16.00 7.65 1.88
CA SER A 396 -17.04 8.33 1.12
C SER A 396 -17.31 9.73 1.68
N GLU A 397 -18.04 10.56 0.92
CA GLU A 397 -18.54 11.84 1.40
C GLU A 397 -19.43 11.68 2.66
N ARG A 398 -20.20 10.60 2.74
CA ARG A 398 -21.02 10.28 3.92
C ARG A 398 -20.14 10.03 5.14
N ALA A 399 -19.09 9.23 5.01
CA ALA A 399 -18.14 8.94 6.08
C ALA A 399 -17.47 10.22 6.60
N VAL A 400 -16.97 11.06 5.69
CA VAL A 400 -16.32 12.34 6.04
C VAL A 400 -17.29 13.28 6.77
N ARG A 401 -18.54 13.41 6.31
CA ARG A 401 -19.58 14.21 7.00
C ARG A 401 -19.95 13.63 8.36
N GLY A 402 -19.83 12.32 8.53
CA GLY A 402 -20.00 11.64 9.82
C GLY A 402 -18.79 11.75 10.75
N GLY A 403 -17.74 12.50 10.39
CA GLY A 403 -16.54 12.70 11.20
C GLY A 403 -15.45 11.64 11.00
N MET A 404 -15.61 10.70 10.06
CA MET A 404 -14.58 9.74 9.70
C MET A 404 -13.44 10.45 8.97
N THR A 405 -12.26 10.49 9.57
CA THR A 405 -11.05 10.96 8.88
C THR A 405 -10.42 9.81 8.09
N THR A 406 -9.71 10.13 7.01
CA THR A 406 -8.98 9.12 6.25
C THR A 406 -7.96 8.36 7.11
N ALA A 407 -7.27 9.05 8.02
CA ALA A 407 -6.31 8.42 8.94
C ALA A 407 -7.00 7.40 9.87
N LYS A 408 -8.19 7.72 10.37
CA LYS A 408 -8.98 6.80 11.22
C LYS A 408 -9.49 5.61 10.40
N ALA A 409 -9.97 5.84 9.19
CA ALA A 409 -10.38 4.78 8.26
C ALA A 409 -9.23 3.82 7.91
N ASP A 410 -8.04 4.37 7.64
CA ASP A 410 -6.82 3.58 7.39
C ASP A 410 -6.47 2.68 8.59
N LEU A 411 -6.60 3.19 9.81
CA LEU A 411 -6.33 2.42 11.03
C LEU A 411 -7.41 1.36 11.29
N ILE A 412 -8.67 1.65 11.04
CA ILE A 412 -9.75 0.64 11.10
C ILE A 412 -9.43 -0.52 10.16
N PHE A 413 -9.08 -0.22 8.91
CA PHE A 413 -8.71 -1.24 7.94
C PHE A 413 -7.45 -2.00 8.38
N ALA A 414 -6.43 -1.30 8.87
CA ALA A 414 -5.20 -1.90 9.40
C ALA A 414 -5.42 -2.75 10.66
N SER A 415 -6.48 -2.50 11.43
CA SER A 415 -6.77 -3.24 12.66
C SER A 415 -7.34 -4.64 12.42
N LEU A 416 -7.71 -4.96 11.18
CA LEU A 416 -8.26 -6.28 10.83
C LEU A 416 -7.10 -7.24 10.52
N PRO A 417 -6.91 -8.30 11.31
CA PRO A 417 -5.86 -9.29 11.05
C PRO A 417 -6.10 -10.00 9.72
N TYR A 418 -5.06 -10.12 8.90
CA TYR A 418 -5.19 -10.77 7.60
C TYR A 418 -5.65 -12.23 7.68
N LYS A 419 -5.37 -12.90 8.82
CA LYS A 419 -5.79 -14.28 9.07
C LYS A 419 -7.29 -14.48 9.01
N ILE A 420 -8.06 -13.52 9.53
CA ILE A 420 -9.53 -13.58 9.58
C ILE A 420 -10.20 -12.70 8.52
N LEU A 421 -9.43 -11.88 7.79
CA LEU A 421 -9.98 -10.94 6.82
C LEU A 421 -10.83 -11.64 5.75
N HIS A 422 -10.43 -12.84 5.32
CA HIS A 422 -11.22 -13.62 4.35
C HIS A 422 -12.61 -13.97 4.88
N GLN A 423 -12.74 -14.27 6.18
CA GLN A 423 -14.04 -14.59 6.82
C GLN A 423 -14.95 -13.35 6.87
N LEU A 424 -14.36 -12.17 7.07
CA LEU A 424 -15.09 -10.89 7.09
C LEU A 424 -15.49 -10.44 5.68
N GLN A 425 -14.67 -10.73 4.68
CA GLN A 425 -14.92 -10.34 3.29
C GLN A 425 -15.90 -11.27 2.56
N LYS A 426 -15.92 -12.56 2.88
CA LYS A 426 -16.78 -13.52 2.20
C LYS A 426 -18.26 -13.13 2.20
N PRO A 427 -18.91 -12.76 3.31
CA PRO A 427 -20.31 -12.32 3.33
C PRO A 427 -20.55 -11.08 2.43
N VAL A 428 -19.60 -10.16 2.36
CA VAL A 428 -19.68 -8.97 1.50
C VAL A 428 -19.72 -9.39 0.02
N TYR A 429 -18.84 -10.29 -0.39
CA TYR A 429 -18.82 -10.78 -1.78
C TYR A 429 -19.95 -11.74 -2.11
N ASP A 430 -20.48 -12.50 -1.14
CA ASP A 430 -21.70 -13.29 -1.32
C ASP A 430 -22.89 -12.38 -1.60
N LYS A 431 -22.99 -11.25 -0.91
CA LYS A 431 -24.02 -10.24 -1.19
C LYS A 431 -23.82 -9.57 -2.55
N ILE A 432 -22.62 -9.15 -2.90
CA ILE A 432 -22.32 -8.57 -4.22
C ILE A 432 -22.68 -9.56 -5.33
N ARG A 433 -22.37 -10.85 -5.15
CA ARG A 433 -22.70 -11.92 -6.11
C ARG A 433 -24.20 -12.06 -6.31
N GLN A 434 -24.99 -11.88 -5.25
CA GLN A 434 -26.46 -11.89 -5.33
C GLN A 434 -27.00 -10.63 -6.00
N ASP A 435 -26.54 -9.47 -5.59
CA ASP A 435 -27.01 -8.18 -6.11
C ASP A 435 -26.66 -8.00 -7.61
N ASP A 436 -25.51 -8.50 -8.05
CA ASP A 436 -25.02 -8.43 -9.43
C ASP A 436 -25.18 -9.77 -10.21
N ALA A 437 -26.14 -10.61 -9.83
CA ALA A 437 -26.30 -11.97 -10.39
C ALA A 437 -26.43 -11.98 -11.92
N ASP A 438 -27.23 -11.09 -12.49
CA ASP A 438 -27.43 -10.99 -13.95
C ASP A 438 -26.16 -10.60 -14.69
N PHE A 439 -25.37 -9.72 -14.10
CA PHE A 439 -24.06 -9.31 -14.62
C PHE A 439 -23.08 -10.50 -14.68
N TYR A 440 -22.97 -11.26 -13.60
CA TYR A 440 -22.11 -12.46 -13.57
C TYR A 440 -22.61 -13.57 -14.49
N ALA A 441 -23.93 -13.75 -14.58
CA ALA A 441 -24.53 -14.68 -15.54
C ALA A 441 -24.24 -14.26 -16.99
N GLY A 442 -24.26 -12.96 -17.29
CA GLY A 442 -23.90 -12.39 -18.59
C GLY A 442 -22.47 -12.72 -18.99
N LEU A 443 -21.50 -12.47 -18.09
CA LEU A 443 -20.09 -12.79 -18.30
C LEU A 443 -19.87 -14.29 -18.52
N THR A 444 -20.53 -15.13 -17.71
CA THR A 444 -20.45 -16.59 -17.86
C THR A 444 -20.98 -17.06 -19.21
N ARG A 445 -22.13 -16.53 -19.67
CA ARG A 445 -22.69 -16.83 -21.00
C ARG A 445 -21.77 -16.39 -22.14
N ALA A 446 -21.05 -15.28 -21.96
CA ALA A 446 -20.04 -14.81 -22.91
C ALA A 446 -18.77 -15.68 -22.93
N GLY A 447 -18.65 -16.66 -22.03
CA GLY A 447 -17.49 -17.55 -21.91
C GLY A 447 -16.36 -17.02 -21.04
N PHE A 448 -16.58 -15.94 -20.29
CA PHE A 448 -15.58 -15.39 -19.37
C PHE A 448 -15.39 -16.30 -18.14
N ARG A 449 -14.14 -16.60 -17.83
CA ARG A 449 -13.77 -17.44 -16.69
C ARG A 449 -13.66 -16.58 -15.43
N LEU A 450 -14.71 -16.62 -14.61
CA LEU A 450 -14.80 -15.89 -13.33
C LEU A 450 -14.21 -16.71 -12.18
N ASP A 451 -13.70 -16.00 -11.16
CA ASP A 451 -13.50 -16.49 -9.80
C ASP A 451 -13.79 -15.40 -8.76
N PHE A 452 -13.92 -15.80 -7.51
CA PHE A 452 -14.11 -14.89 -6.38
C PHE A 452 -12.95 -14.98 -5.37
N GLY A 453 -11.78 -15.43 -5.81
CA GLY A 453 -10.62 -15.74 -4.98
C GLY A 453 -10.61 -17.21 -4.57
N ASP A 454 -9.48 -17.66 -4.01
CA ASP A 454 -9.27 -19.09 -3.64
C ASP A 454 -10.21 -19.52 -2.48
N ASP A 455 -10.77 -18.58 -1.75
CA ASP A 455 -11.65 -18.75 -0.58
C ASP A 455 -12.95 -17.91 -0.68
N ASP A 456 -13.35 -17.50 -1.87
CA ASP A 456 -14.50 -16.64 -2.14
C ASP A 456 -14.47 -15.26 -1.44
N SER A 457 -13.30 -14.81 -0.98
CA SER A 457 -13.12 -13.53 -0.27
C SER A 457 -12.92 -12.31 -1.19
N GLY A 458 -12.90 -12.51 -2.50
CA GLY A 458 -12.91 -11.45 -3.50
C GLY A 458 -11.63 -10.64 -3.62
N LEU A 459 -11.82 -9.33 -3.90
CA LEU A 459 -10.76 -8.43 -4.34
C LEU A 459 -9.63 -8.26 -3.32
N PHE A 460 -9.96 -7.91 -2.06
CA PHE A 460 -8.93 -7.49 -1.10
C PHE A 460 -7.93 -8.60 -0.79
N MET A 461 -8.39 -9.82 -0.53
CA MET A 461 -7.49 -10.95 -0.29
C MET A 461 -6.69 -11.31 -1.54
N LYS A 462 -7.29 -11.21 -2.73
CA LYS A 462 -6.59 -11.45 -3.99
C LYS A 462 -5.49 -10.41 -4.25
N TYR A 463 -5.77 -9.15 -3.95
CA TYR A 463 -4.79 -8.07 -3.99
C TYR A 463 -3.65 -8.28 -2.98
N LEU A 464 -3.97 -8.58 -1.73
CA LEU A 464 -2.96 -8.81 -0.69
C LEU A 464 -2.06 -10.02 -0.97
N ARG A 465 -2.62 -11.10 -1.54
CA ARG A 465 -1.86 -12.31 -1.89
C ARG A 465 -1.03 -12.16 -3.17
N ARG A 466 -1.54 -11.48 -4.19
CA ARG A 466 -0.97 -11.52 -5.56
C ARG A 466 -0.71 -10.18 -6.21
N GLY A 467 -1.29 -9.10 -5.72
CA GLY A 467 -1.26 -7.78 -6.33
C GLY A 467 -1.92 -7.73 -7.72
N SER A 468 -2.66 -8.78 -8.11
CA SER A 468 -3.22 -8.93 -9.46
C SER A 468 -4.31 -10.01 -9.50
N GLY A 469 -4.88 -10.27 -10.69
CA GLY A 469 -5.87 -11.33 -10.88
C GLY A 469 -7.31 -10.85 -10.73
N TYR A 470 -7.55 -9.56 -10.83
CA TYR A 470 -8.86 -8.94 -10.72
C TYR A 470 -9.04 -7.78 -11.72
N TYR A 471 -10.29 -7.40 -11.90
CA TYR A 471 -10.71 -6.17 -12.56
C TYR A 471 -11.82 -5.50 -11.74
N ILE A 472 -11.66 -4.19 -11.48
CA ILE A 472 -12.72 -3.33 -10.96
C ILE A 472 -13.44 -2.79 -12.18
N ASP A 473 -14.65 -3.29 -12.43
CA ASP A 473 -15.37 -3.01 -13.66
C ASP A 473 -15.94 -1.59 -13.68
N VAL A 474 -15.58 -0.88 -14.74
CA VAL A 474 -16.07 0.46 -15.09
C VAL A 474 -16.73 0.48 -16.46
N GLY A 475 -17.20 -0.69 -16.95
CA GLY A 475 -17.98 -0.84 -18.17
C GLY A 475 -17.40 -1.77 -19.24
N ALA A 476 -16.13 -2.17 -19.16
CA ALA A 476 -15.54 -3.05 -20.17
C ALA A 476 -16.16 -4.46 -20.18
N SER A 477 -16.64 -4.94 -19.04
CA SER A 477 -17.31 -6.24 -18.94
C SER A 477 -18.61 -6.28 -19.77
N GLN A 478 -19.35 -5.18 -19.84
CA GLN A 478 -20.56 -5.11 -20.67
C GLN A 478 -20.25 -5.27 -22.16
N LEU A 479 -19.10 -4.73 -22.60
CA LEU A 479 -18.65 -4.92 -23.99
C LEU A 479 -18.33 -6.37 -24.31
N ILE A 480 -17.84 -7.14 -23.35
CA ILE A 480 -17.60 -8.58 -23.45
C ILE A 480 -18.94 -9.33 -23.51
N ILE A 481 -19.88 -9.01 -22.61
CA ILE A 481 -21.23 -9.60 -22.56
C ILE A 481 -21.96 -9.41 -23.90
N ASP A 482 -21.87 -8.21 -24.48
CA ASP A 482 -22.49 -7.85 -25.75
C ASP A 482 -21.76 -8.41 -26.98
N GLY A 483 -20.59 -9.07 -26.81
CA GLY A 483 -19.76 -9.56 -27.91
C GLY A 483 -19.07 -8.48 -28.74
N LYS A 484 -19.06 -7.23 -28.23
CA LYS A 484 -18.39 -6.07 -28.87
C LYS A 484 -16.87 -6.15 -28.72
N VAL A 485 -16.39 -6.58 -27.57
CA VAL A 485 -15.03 -7.09 -27.36
C VAL A 485 -15.08 -8.60 -27.49
N LYS A 486 -14.40 -9.13 -28.49
CA LYS A 486 -14.33 -10.59 -28.71
C LYS A 486 -13.53 -11.23 -27.58
N LEU A 487 -14.07 -12.27 -26.96
CA LEU A 487 -13.39 -13.03 -25.92
C LEU A 487 -12.99 -14.40 -26.44
N VAL A 488 -11.75 -14.78 -26.20
CA VAL A 488 -11.25 -16.13 -26.46
C VAL A 488 -10.59 -16.68 -25.21
N ALA A 489 -11.19 -17.70 -24.62
CA ALA A 489 -10.63 -18.42 -23.49
C ALA A 489 -9.64 -19.49 -23.98
N GLY A 490 -8.34 -19.30 -23.71
CA GLY A 490 -7.29 -20.22 -24.17
C GLY A 490 -5.91 -19.80 -23.72
N GLN A 491 -4.96 -20.70 -23.90
CA GLN A 491 -3.55 -20.45 -23.64
C GLN A 491 -2.81 -20.27 -24.96
N VAL A 492 -1.97 -19.24 -25.04
CA VAL A 492 -1.12 -18.97 -26.20
C VAL A 492 -0.05 -20.06 -26.30
N GLU A 493 0.05 -20.69 -27.48
CA GLU A 493 1.10 -21.63 -27.82
C GLU A 493 2.29 -20.92 -28.46
N GLU A 494 2.03 -20.15 -29.53
CA GLU A 494 3.07 -19.39 -30.22
C GLU A 494 2.50 -18.12 -30.86
N ILE A 495 3.40 -17.22 -31.21
CA ILE A 495 3.11 -16.05 -32.05
C ILE A 495 3.49 -16.42 -33.47
N THR A 496 2.53 -16.28 -34.38
CA THR A 496 2.75 -16.54 -35.82
C THR A 496 3.11 -15.24 -36.55
N PRO A 497 3.62 -15.30 -37.78
CA PRO A 497 3.88 -14.07 -38.54
C PRO A 497 2.69 -13.13 -38.71
N ASN A 498 1.45 -13.64 -38.59
CA ASN A 498 0.23 -12.87 -38.83
C ASN A 498 -0.74 -12.85 -37.64
N GLY A 499 -0.34 -13.33 -36.46
CA GLY A 499 -1.24 -13.36 -35.30
C GLY A 499 -0.80 -14.25 -34.15
N VAL A 500 -1.77 -14.82 -33.44
CA VAL A 500 -1.57 -15.62 -32.23
C VAL A 500 -2.20 -17.00 -32.45
N ARG A 501 -1.46 -18.08 -32.19
CA ARG A 501 -1.97 -19.44 -32.13
C ARG A 501 -2.14 -19.92 -30.70
N LEU A 502 -3.27 -20.55 -30.44
CA LEU A 502 -3.56 -21.15 -29.12
C LEU A 502 -3.29 -22.67 -29.17
N TYR A 503 -3.12 -23.30 -28.00
CA TYR A 503 -2.87 -24.73 -27.86
C TYR A 503 -4.00 -25.62 -28.42
N ASP A 504 -5.21 -25.11 -28.57
CA ASP A 504 -6.33 -25.80 -29.22
C ASP A 504 -6.29 -25.70 -30.75
N GLY A 505 -5.24 -25.11 -31.31
CA GLY A 505 -5.04 -24.90 -32.74
C GLY A 505 -5.75 -23.67 -33.31
N LYS A 506 -6.51 -22.94 -32.53
CA LYS A 506 -7.19 -21.72 -33.00
C LYS A 506 -6.19 -20.62 -33.31
N GLU A 507 -6.32 -20.01 -34.48
CA GLU A 507 -5.52 -18.86 -34.89
C GLU A 507 -6.34 -17.56 -34.79
N LEU A 508 -5.71 -16.53 -34.22
CA LEU A 508 -6.27 -15.20 -34.04
C LEU A 508 -5.44 -14.22 -34.89
N PRO A 509 -5.97 -13.75 -36.03
CA PRO A 509 -5.27 -12.76 -36.85
C PRO A 509 -5.06 -11.45 -36.05
N ALA A 510 -3.88 -10.90 -36.14
CA ALA A 510 -3.52 -9.65 -35.44
C ALA A 510 -2.59 -8.80 -36.29
N ASP A 511 -2.83 -7.50 -36.29
CA ASP A 511 -1.91 -6.46 -36.75
C ASP A 511 -1.08 -5.91 -35.55
N VAL A 512 -1.65 -6.05 -34.33
CA VAL A 512 -1.05 -5.59 -33.09
C VAL A 512 -1.31 -6.60 -31.98
N ILE A 513 -0.29 -6.89 -31.17
CA ILE A 513 -0.39 -7.73 -29.97
C ILE A 513 -0.02 -6.88 -28.74
N VAL A 514 -0.95 -6.82 -27.78
CA VAL A 514 -0.73 -6.15 -26.48
C VAL A 514 -0.61 -7.21 -25.40
N TYR A 515 0.55 -7.26 -24.74
CA TYR A 515 0.80 -8.17 -23.63
C TYR A 515 0.37 -7.53 -22.30
N ALA A 516 -0.85 -7.82 -21.86
CA ALA A 516 -1.36 -7.42 -20.54
C ALA A 516 -1.08 -8.52 -19.49
N THR A 517 0.18 -8.95 -19.44
CA THR A 517 0.65 -10.16 -18.74
C THR A 517 1.19 -9.89 -17.33
N GLY A 518 0.96 -8.66 -16.83
CA GLY A 518 1.29 -8.25 -15.47
C GLY A 518 2.75 -7.87 -15.25
N TYR A 519 3.18 -7.91 -13.99
CA TYR A 519 4.46 -7.38 -13.56
C TYR A 519 5.17 -8.37 -12.63
N SER A 520 6.50 -8.28 -12.56
CA SER A 520 7.35 -9.07 -11.68
C SER A 520 7.46 -8.43 -10.30
N SER A 521 7.92 -9.21 -9.30
CA SER A 521 8.16 -8.73 -7.94
C SER A 521 9.24 -7.64 -7.89
N MET A 522 9.12 -6.73 -6.91
CA MET A 522 10.06 -5.60 -6.73
C MET A 522 11.50 -6.05 -6.47
N ASN A 523 11.72 -7.22 -5.88
CA ASN A 523 13.07 -7.74 -5.67
C ASN A 523 13.84 -8.07 -6.96
N GLY A 524 13.16 -8.12 -8.11
CA GLY A 524 13.82 -8.13 -9.41
C GLY A 524 14.67 -6.89 -9.68
N PHE A 525 14.33 -5.74 -9.13
CA PHE A 525 15.19 -4.54 -9.19
C PHE A 525 16.41 -4.67 -8.28
N VAL A 526 16.32 -5.39 -7.17
CA VAL A 526 17.48 -5.71 -6.32
C VAL A 526 18.46 -6.59 -7.08
N ALA A 527 17.94 -7.60 -7.81
CA ALA A 527 18.78 -8.46 -8.65
C ALA A 527 19.49 -7.67 -9.76
N ASP A 528 18.79 -6.72 -10.38
CA ASP A 528 19.35 -5.91 -11.48
C ASP A 528 20.37 -4.87 -10.97
N LEU A 529 20.14 -4.27 -9.79
CA LEU A 529 20.94 -3.17 -9.27
C LEU A 529 22.09 -3.62 -8.37
N ILE A 530 21.90 -4.69 -7.61
CA ILE A 530 22.86 -5.18 -6.62
C ILE A 530 23.41 -6.53 -7.05
N SER A 531 22.64 -7.60 -6.83
CA SER A 531 22.98 -8.95 -7.24
C SER A 531 21.82 -9.92 -7.09
N ARG A 532 21.89 -11.05 -7.77
CA ARG A 532 20.94 -12.15 -7.60
C ARG A 532 20.99 -12.71 -6.18
N ASP A 533 22.17 -12.85 -5.61
CA ASP A 533 22.37 -13.35 -4.25
C ASP A 533 21.69 -12.44 -3.21
N MET A 534 21.76 -11.12 -3.39
CA MET A 534 21.06 -10.17 -2.53
C MET A 534 19.55 -10.29 -2.69
N ALA A 535 19.05 -10.41 -3.92
CA ALA A 535 17.63 -10.61 -4.18
C ALA A 535 17.11 -11.93 -3.57
N ASP A 536 17.89 -13.00 -3.63
CA ASP A 536 17.57 -14.30 -3.02
C ASP A 536 17.66 -14.25 -1.49
N LYS A 537 18.58 -13.47 -0.94
CA LYS A 537 18.71 -13.25 0.52
C LYS A 537 17.47 -12.60 1.10
N VAL A 538 16.89 -11.60 0.43
CA VAL A 538 15.67 -10.92 0.90
C VAL A 538 14.39 -11.64 0.49
N GLY A 539 14.42 -12.40 -0.60
CA GLY A 539 13.27 -13.12 -1.16
C GLY A 539 12.25 -12.21 -1.86
N LYS A 540 11.11 -12.79 -2.22
CA LYS A 540 10.04 -12.05 -2.91
C LYS A 540 9.48 -10.95 -2.03
N VAL A 541 9.02 -9.88 -2.68
CA VAL A 541 8.30 -8.77 -2.08
C VAL A 541 6.83 -8.90 -2.42
N TRP A 542 5.95 -8.63 -1.46
CA TRP A 542 4.52 -8.80 -1.56
C TRP A 542 4.03 -10.24 -1.45
N GLY A 543 2.82 -10.41 -0.93
CA GLY A 543 2.16 -11.69 -0.65
C GLY A 543 2.09 -12.01 0.84
N LEU A 544 1.28 -12.99 1.18
CA LEU A 544 0.97 -13.42 2.55
C LEU A 544 1.43 -14.87 2.85
N GLY A 545 1.91 -15.59 1.83
CA GLY A 545 2.22 -17.02 1.96
C GLY A 545 0.94 -17.86 1.94
N SER A 546 0.33 -18.04 0.78
CA SER A 546 -0.89 -18.85 0.62
C SER A 546 -0.66 -20.22 -0.03
N ASN A 547 0.60 -20.67 -0.12
CA ASN A 547 1.01 -21.92 -0.77
C ASN A 547 0.52 -22.07 -2.23
N THR A 548 0.33 -20.95 -2.93
CA THR A 548 -0.04 -20.94 -4.35
C THR A 548 1.17 -20.60 -5.22
N THR A 549 1.11 -20.91 -6.51
CA THR A 549 2.20 -20.59 -7.46
C THR A 549 2.53 -19.09 -7.48
N LYS A 550 1.53 -18.23 -7.30
CA LYS A 550 1.72 -16.77 -7.34
C LYS A 550 2.07 -16.17 -5.99
N ASP A 551 1.65 -16.81 -4.91
CA ASP A 551 1.98 -16.44 -3.53
C ASP A 551 2.50 -17.68 -2.79
N PRO A 552 3.74 -18.12 -3.10
CA PRO A 552 4.32 -19.34 -2.56
C PRO A 552 4.72 -19.17 -1.09
N GLY A 553 4.93 -20.30 -0.44
CA GLY A 553 5.39 -20.38 0.95
C GLY A 553 4.26 -20.42 1.97
N PRO A 554 4.61 -20.74 3.24
CA PRO A 554 3.65 -20.83 4.32
C PRO A 554 3.07 -19.46 4.67
N TRP A 555 1.97 -19.48 5.41
CA TRP A 555 1.31 -18.28 5.93
C TRP A 555 2.28 -17.42 6.78
N GLU A 556 2.32 -16.12 6.49
CA GLU A 556 3.26 -15.18 7.10
C GLU A 556 2.59 -14.11 7.99
N GLY A 557 1.28 -13.96 7.89
CA GLY A 557 0.48 -13.02 8.67
C GLY A 557 0.55 -11.56 8.21
N GLU A 558 1.62 -11.16 7.51
CA GLU A 558 1.85 -9.80 7.03
C GLU A 558 2.46 -9.80 5.63
N GLN A 559 2.38 -8.64 4.95
CA GLN A 559 3.00 -8.47 3.65
C GLN A 559 4.52 -8.69 3.70
N ARG A 560 5.03 -9.49 2.75
CA ARG A 560 6.46 -9.78 2.65
C ARG A 560 7.26 -8.53 2.35
N ASN A 561 8.25 -8.27 3.18
CA ASN A 561 9.28 -7.24 3.00
C ASN A 561 8.76 -5.80 2.81
N MET A 562 7.46 -5.56 2.80
CA MET A 562 6.91 -4.22 2.60
C MET A 562 6.89 -3.44 3.92
N TRP A 563 7.45 -2.22 3.88
CA TRP A 563 7.38 -1.22 4.96
C TRP A 563 8.06 -1.60 6.28
N LYS A 564 8.84 -2.65 6.28
CA LYS A 564 9.43 -3.28 7.48
C LYS A 564 10.85 -3.76 7.20
N PRO A 565 11.63 -4.12 8.24
CA PRO A 565 12.98 -4.67 8.07
C PRO A 565 12.99 -5.93 7.20
N THR A 566 14.03 -6.06 6.39
CA THR A 566 14.29 -7.22 5.55
C THR A 566 15.46 -8.04 6.10
N GLN A 567 15.77 -9.19 5.49
CA GLN A 567 16.95 -9.99 5.82
C GLN A 567 18.29 -9.30 5.47
N GLN A 568 18.23 -8.14 4.78
CA GLN A 568 19.40 -7.30 4.56
C GLN A 568 19.25 -6.00 5.37
N GLU A 569 20.16 -5.78 6.30
CA GLU A 569 20.23 -4.54 7.04
C GLU A 569 20.37 -3.35 6.09
N GLY A 570 19.64 -2.27 6.37
CA GLY A 570 19.67 -1.05 5.56
C GLY A 570 18.97 -1.15 4.20
N LEU A 571 18.28 -2.27 3.89
CA LEU A 571 17.51 -2.45 2.65
C LEU A 571 16.02 -2.53 2.96
N TRP A 572 15.24 -1.70 2.26
CA TRP A 572 13.80 -1.55 2.50
C TRP A 572 13.01 -1.54 1.20
N PHE A 573 11.73 -1.92 1.30
CA PHE A 573 10.76 -1.76 0.22
C PHE A 573 9.58 -0.90 0.67
N HIS A 574 9.17 0.00 -0.20
CA HIS A 574 8.04 0.89 0.04
C HIS A 574 7.20 1.08 -1.21
N GLY A 575 5.89 1.29 -1.04
CA GLY A 575 4.95 1.51 -2.13
C GLY A 575 3.61 0.81 -1.88
N GLY A 576 3.01 0.34 -2.94
CA GLY A 576 1.63 -0.12 -3.00
C GLY A 576 0.78 0.88 -3.78
N ASN A 577 -0.54 0.88 -3.58
CA ASN A 577 -1.42 1.93 -4.09
C ASN A 577 -1.21 3.26 -3.33
N LEU A 578 -1.98 4.29 -3.65
CA LEU A 578 -1.88 5.61 -2.99
C LEU A 578 -2.18 5.52 -1.48
N HIS A 579 -3.22 4.80 -1.09
CA HIS A 579 -3.56 4.53 0.30
C HIS A 579 -2.40 3.90 1.08
N GLN A 580 -1.82 2.82 0.57
CA GLN A 580 -0.73 2.13 1.25
C GLN A 580 0.54 2.99 1.29
N SER A 581 0.81 3.74 0.23
CA SER A 581 1.91 4.71 0.20
C SER A 581 1.75 5.79 1.26
N ARG A 582 0.53 6.30 1.48
CA ARG A 582 0.21 7.24 2.57
C ARG A 582 0.36 6.61 3.93
N HIS A 583 -0.38 5.52 4.17
CA HIS A 583 -0.51 4.90 5.48
C HIS A 583 0.81 4.34 6.00
N TYR A 584 1.45 3.47 5.22
CA TYR A 584 2.65 2.78 5.67
C TYR A 584 3.93 3.63 5.61
N SER A 585 3.94 4.77 4.90
CA SER A 585 5.08 5.69 4.96
C SER A 585 5.33 6.23 6.37
N GLN A 586 4.29 6.35 7.19
CA GLN A 586 4.41 6.76 8.60
C GLN A 586 5.29 5.78 9.38
N PHE A 587 4.98 4.51 9.31
CA PHE A 587 5.68 3.48 10.08
C PHE A 587 7.11 3.24 9.58
N LEU A 588 7.32 3.30 8.27
CA LEU A 588 8.66 3.19 7.71
C LEU A 588 9.52 4.41 8.06
N SER A 589 8.97 5.61 7.97
CA SER A 589 9.72 6.83 8.30
C SER A 589 10.14 6.90 9.78
N LEU A 590 9.29 6.42 10.70
CA LEU A 590 9.63 6.36 12.14
C LEU A 590 10.76 5.35 12.41
N GLN A 591 10.76 4.20 11.74
CA GLN A 591 11.87 3.25 11.82
C GLN A 591 13.19 3.84 11.32
N LEU A 592 13.14 4.56 10.19
CA LEU A 592 14.32 5.22 9.61
C LEU A 592 14.77 6.40 10.47
N LYS A 593 13.85 7.18 11.02
CA LYS A 593 14.13 8.29 11.96
C LYS A 593 14.81 7.78 13.22
N ALA A 594 14.30 6.72 13.83
CA ALA A 594 14.91 6.14 15.03
C ALA A 594 16.37 5.72 14.78
N ARG A 595 16.64 5.06 13.65
CA ARG A 595 18.00 4.70 13.26
C ARG A 595 18.89 5.91 12.98
N TYR A 596 18.35 6.95 12.40
CA TYR A 596 19.07 8.21 12.16
C TYR A 596 19.50 8.88 13.47
N GLU A 597 18.64 8.85 14.46
CA GLU A 597 18.91 9.44 15.79
C GLU A 597 19.68 8.49 16.74
N GLY A 598 20.02 7.28 16.29
CA GLY A 598 20.73 6.30 17.10
C GLY A 598 19.87 5.66 18.21
N VAL A 599 18.54 5.75 18.09
CA VAL A 599 17.61 5.06 18.99
C VAL A 599 17.67 3.56 18.69
N PRO A 600 17.87 2.68 19.69
CA PRO A 600 17.88 1.23 19.47
C PRO A 600 16.55 0.74 18.86
N THR A 601 16.66 -0.04 17.80
CA THR A 601 15.51 -0.60 17.07
C THR A 601 15.59 -2.13 17.00
N PRO A 602 15.43 -2.84 18.13
CA PRO A 602 15.54 -4.30 18.18
C PRO A 602 14.35 -4.95 17.48
N VAL A 603 14.58 -5.52 16.32
CA VAL A 603 13.53 -6.12 15.48
C VAL A 603 13.12 -7.47 16.05
N TYR A 604 11.83 -7.61 16.38
CA TYR A 604 11.24 -8.90 16.73
C TYR A 604 10.54 -9.52 15.51
N GLY A 605 10.68 -10.84 15.37
CA GLY A 605 9.96 -11.62 14.38
C GLY A 605 10.32 -11.28 12.95
N LEU A 606 11.61 -11.03 12.67
CA LEU A 606 12.11 -10.85 11.31
C LEU A 606 11.74 -12.05 10.45
N GLN A 607 11.16 -11.78 9.29
CA GLN A 607 10.55 -12.80 8.43
C GLN A 607 11.61 -13.75 7.85
N PRO A 608 11.49 -15.08 8.04
CA PRO A 608 12.29 -16.06 7.31
C PRO A 608 11.99 -16.05 5.81
N VAL A 609 13.00 -16.32 5.00
CA VAL A 609 12.83 -16.43 3.54
C VAL A 609 12.56 -17.88 3.16
N HIS A 610 11.36 -18.16 2.67
CA HIS A 610 10.92 -19.50 2.29
C HIS A 610 11.04 -19.79 0.80
N HIS A 611 11.35 -18.76 0.00
CA HIS A 611 11.47 -18.88 -1.46
C HIS A 611 12.44 -17.83 -1.98
N LYS A 612 13.11 -18.17 -3.06
CA LYS A 612 14.06 -17.28 -3.73
C LYS A 612 13.39 -16.38 -4.77
N ALA A 613 14.08 -15.34 -5.17
CA ALA A 613 13.63 -14.37 -6.17
C ALA A 613 13.47 -14.98 -7.58
#